data_700a5a07eb5f86ec7b0b7095c7ce2b18
#
_entry.id   700a5a07eb5f86ec7b0b7095c7ce2b18
#
_cell.length_a   1.000
_cell.length_b   1.000
_cell.length_c   1.000
_cell.angle_alpha   90.00
_cell.angle_beta   90.00
_cell.angle_gamma   90.00
#
_symmetry.space_group_name_H-M   'P 1'
#
loop_
_entity.id
_entity.type
_entity.pdbx_description
1 polymer ?
#
loop_
_entity_poly.entity_id
_entity_poly.type
_entity_poly.pdbx_seq_one_letter_code
_entity_poly.pdbx_strand_id
1 'polypeptide(L)'
;PCDPLWPEYKTRPPLQAGGFWGESQSGLIASIVAIAVLTGNGDWKGSIIDCSKQEALLQMHWTELVRYPNSGKIVDRLEPTITFVGGVQPARDGYVQIVCLEQHQWESLVKLLGEPDWMLSTDLATQAMRVSRWEEVADLLSKETKKYAKEHLFREGQALKVPIAPILT
;
A
#
# COMPACT_ATOMS: atom_id res chain seq x y z
N PRO A 1 -2.41 -5.63 2.49
CA PRO A 1 -2.11 -5.25 3.86
C PRO A 1 -3.39 -5.26 4.65
N CYS A 2 -3.38 -6.11 5.65
CA CYS A 2 -4.54 -6.33 6.47
C CYS A 2 -4.54 -5.29 7.56
N ASP A 3 -5.60 -4.51 7.62
CA ASP A 3 -5.76 -3.45 8.59
C ASP A 3 -5.99 -4.03 9.98
N PRO A 4 -5.22 -3.63 11.00
CA PRO A 4 -5.43 -4.06 12.38
C PRO A 4 -6.81 -3.69 12.92
N LEU A 5 -7.51 -2.74 12.31
CA LEU A 5 -8.89 -2.38 12.65
C LEU A 5 -9.93 -3.44 12.26
N TRP A 6 -9.53 -4.44 11.47
CA TRP A 6 -10.40 -5.52 11.01
C TRP A 6 -9.88 -6.88 11.46
N PRO A 7 -9.98 -7.25 12.73
CA PRO A 7 -9.46 -8.53 13.25
C PRO A 7 -10.02 -9.76 12.53
N GLU A 8 -11.20 -9.65 11.93
CA GLU A 8 -11.86 -10.72 11.18
C GLU A 8 -11.08 -11.17 9.93
N TYR A 9 -10.21 -10.35 9.39
CA TYR A 9 -9.43 -10.72 8.19
C TYR A 9 -8.53 -11.93 8.40
N LYS A 10 -8.15 -12.20 9.64
CA LYS A 10 -7.24 -13.32 9.98
C LYS A 10 -7.86 -14.68 9.67
N THR A 11 -9.17 -14.81 9.79
CA THR A 11 -9.89 -16.09 9.68
C THR A 11 -10.72 -16.23 8.42
N ARG A 12 -10.99 -15.15 7.69
CA ARG A 12 -11.80 -15.23 6.47
C ARG A 12 -10.95 -15.68 5.26
N PRO A 13 -11.59 -16.35 4.27
CA PRO A 13 -10.88 -16.76 3.06
C PRO A 13 -10.33 -15.55 2.31
N PRO A 14 -9.32 -15.75 1.42
CA PRO A 14 -8.84 -14.70 0.55
C PRO A 14 -9.98 -14.06 -0.23
N LEU A 15 -9.96 -12.73 -0.33
CA LEU A 15 -10.92 -12.01 -1.16
C LEU A 15 -10.54 -12.19 -2.63
N GLN A 16 -11.52 -12.53 -3.43
CA GLN A 16 -11.38 -12.51 -4.88
C GLN A 16 -11.52 -11.05 -5.36
N ALA A 17 -10.59 -10.61 -6.19
CA ALA A 17 -10.71 -9.31 -6.85
C ALA A 17 -11.98 -9.29 -7.73
N GLY A 18 -12.72 -8.17 -7.69
CA GLY A 18 -13.94 -8.02 -8.46
C GLY A 18 -13.70 -7.97 -9.98
N GLY A 19 -14.72 -8.33 -10.76
CA GLY A 19 -14.66 -8.32 -12.21
C GLY A 19 -13.69 -9.37 -12.78
N PHE A 20 -13.24 -9.12 -14.00
CA PHE A 20 -12.31 -9.98 -14.75
C PHE A 20 -10.86 -9.48 -14.61
N TRP A 21 -10.45 -9.15 -13.39
CA TRP A 21 -9.13 -8.58 -13.12
C TRP A 21 -7.98 -9.46 -13.63
N GLY A 22 -8.03 -10.76 -13.33
CA GLY A 22 -7.00 -11.72 -13.74
C GLY A 22 -6.91 -11.86 -15.26
N GLU A 23 -8.04 -11.93 -15.93
CA GLU A 23 -8.15 -12.00 -17.38
C GLU A 23 -7.62 -10.73 -18.04
N SER A 24 -8.01 -9.58 -17.53
CA SER A 24 -7.59 -8.27 -18.07
C SER A 24 -6.08 -8.07 -17.96
N GLN A 25 -5.48 -8.38 -16.81
CA GLN A 25 -4.04 -8.27 -16.61
C GLN A 25 -3.26 -9.25 -17.51
N SER A 26 -3.72 -10.48 -17.60
CA SER A 26 -3.08 -11.49 -18.44
C SER A 26 -3.19 -11.14 -19.92
N GLY A 27 -4.34 -10.63 -20.36
CA GLY A 27 -4.55 -10.13 -21.71
C GLY A 27 -3.66 -8.94 -22.04
N LEU A 28 -3.45 -8.03 -21.10
CA LEU A 28 -2.53 -6.89 -21.25
C LEU A 28 -1.07 -7.37 -21.45
N ILE A 29 -0.61 -8.29 -20.62
CA ILE A 29 0.74 -8.87 -20.75
C ILE A 29 0.90 -9.59 -22.08
N ALA A 30 -0.08 -10.43 -22.46
CA ALA A 30 -0.06 -11.12 -23.74
C ALA A 30 -0.01 -10.14 -24.93
N SER A 31 -0.74 -9.02 -24.85
CA SER A 31 -0.73 -7.97 -25.88
C SER A 31 0.64 -7.28 -25.97
N ILE A 32 1.28 -6.97 -24.84
CA ILE A 32 2.62 -6.39 -24.79
C ILE A 32 3.63 -7.32 -25.45
N VAL A 33 3.59 -8.62 -25.13
CA VAL A 33 4.51 -9.61 -25.70
C VAL A 33 4.26 -9.76 -27.21
N ALA A 34 3.01 -9.80 -27.66
CA ALA A 34 2.67 -9.86 -29.08
C ALA A 34 3.20 -8.64 -29.85
N ILE A 35 3.03 -7.44 -29.31
CA ILE A 35 3.56 -6.20 -29.89
C ILE A 35 5.09 -6.25 -29.95
N ALA A 36 5.73 -6.67 -28.86
CA ALA A 36 7.20 -6.77 -28.82
C ALA A 36 7.75 -7.73 -29.89
N VAL A 37 7.08 -8.86 -30.12
CA VAL A 37 7.44 -9.81 -31.18
C VAL A 37 7.22 -9.21 -32.58
N LEU A 38 6.10 -8.52 -32.79
CA LEU A 38 5.79 -7.91 -34.10
C LEU A 38 6.70 -6.74 -34.46
N THR A 39 7.17 -5.99 -33.45
CA THR A 39 8.02 -4.79 -33.65
C THR A 39 9.52 -5.07 -33.46
N GLY A 40 9.86 -6.22 -32.90
CA GLY A 40 11.24 -6.63 -32.66
C GLY A 40 12.00 -6.97 -33.95
N ASN A 41 13.30 -6.76 -33.95
CA ASN A 41 14.19 -7.04 -35.09
C ASN A 41 14.64 -8.51 -35.16
N GLY A 42 14.04 -9.41 -34.37
CA GLY A 42 14.35 -10.84 -34.35
C GLY A 42 13.60 -11.63 -35.42
N ASP A 43 14.10 -12.82 -35.76
CA ASP A 43 13.38 -13.76 -36.63
C ASP A 43 12.38 -14.56 -35.81
N TRP A 44 11.22 -13.94 -35.54
CA TRP A 44 10.12 -14.51 -34.74
C TRP A 44 9.04 -15.20 -35.59
N LYS A 45 9.28 -15.42 -36.87
CA LYS A 45 8.30 -16.01 -37.80
C LYS A 45 7.93 -17.42 -37.37
N GLY A 46 6.64 -17.65 -37.15
CA GLY A 46 6.12 -18.94 -36.76
C GLY A 46 6.36 -19.32 -35.31
N SER A 47 6.75 -18.36 -34.44
CA SER A 47 6.90 -18.59 -33.00
C SER A 47 5.55 -18.76 -32.30
N ILE A 48 5.51 -19.68 -31.34
CA ILE A 48 4.39 -19.84 -30.42
C ILE A 48 4.75 -19.10 -29.14
N ILE A 49 3.84 -18.28 -28.66
CA ILE A 49 3.99 -17.55 -27.40
C ILE A 49 3.01 -18.16 -26.39
N ASP A 50 3.55 -18.77 -25.35
CA ASP A 50 2.77 -19.20 -24.19
C ASP A 50 2.78 -18.09 -23.13
N CYS A 51 1.62 -17.64 -22.72
CA CYS A 51 1.44 -16.61 -21.72
C CYS A 51 0.64 -17.16 -20.54
N SER A 52 1.34 -17.60 -19.52
CA SER A 52 0.73 -18.09 -18.29
C SER A 52 -0.02 -16.98 -17.56
N LYS A 53 -1.32 -17.17 -17.33
CA LYS A 53 -2.14 -16.26 -16.52
C LYS A 53 -1.59 -16.10 -15.11
N GLN A 54 -1.13 -17.17 -14.49
CA GLN A 54 -0.57 -17.15 -13.16
C GLN A 54 0.70 -16.32 -13.09
N GLU A 55 1.63 -16.50 -14.04
CA GLU A 55 2.88 -15.74 -14.09
C GLU A 55 2.62 -14.26 -14.38
N ALA A 56 1.70 -13.95 -15.26
CA ALA A 56 1.29 -12.57 -15.54
C ALA A 56 0.74 -11.88 -14.28
N LEU A 57 -0.02 -12.58 -13.44
CA LEU A 57 -0.54 -12.06 -12.18
C LEU A 57 0.53 -11.93 -11.09
N LEU A 58 1.55 -12.79 -11.09
CA LEU A 58 2.65 -12.70 -10.13
C LEU A 58 3.42 -11.38 -10.24
N GLN A 59 3.47 -10.75 -11.40
CA GLN A 59 4.09 -9.43 -11.56
C GLN A 59 3.46 -8.36 -10.66
N MET A 60 2.20 -8.51 -10.27
CA MET A 60 1.54 -7.60 -9.35
C MET A 60 2.00 -7.76 -7.89
N HIS A 61 2.70 -8.85 -7.61
CA HIS A 61 3.29 -9.20 -6.31
C HIS A 61 4.82 -9.05 -6.31
N TRP A 62 5.33 -8.05 -7.03
CA TRP A 62 6.76 -7.85 -7.19
C TRP A 62 7.51 -7.70 -5.85
N THR A 63 6.88 -7.12 -4.83
CA THR A 63 7.46 -6.96 -3.50
C THR A 63 7.74 -8.32 -2.86
N GLU A 64 6.77 -9.23 -2.94
CA GLU A 64 6.87 -10.58 -2.40
C GLU A 64 7.87 -11.44 -3.17
N LEU A 65 7.87 -11.30 -4.51
CA LEU A 65 8.82 -12.01 -5.38
C LEU A 65 10.26 -11.61 -5.10
N VAL A 66 10.52 -10.35 -4.80
CA VAL A 66 11.88 -9.87 -4.47
C VAL A 66 12.26 -10.23 -3.02
N ARG A 67 11.30 -10.22 -2.11
CA ARG A 67 11.54 -10.44 -0.69
C ARG A 67 12.03 -11.86 -0.39
N TYR A 68 11.33 -12.87 -0.90
CA TYR A 68 11.66 -14.27 -0.60
C TYR A 68 13.11 -14.64 -0.96
N PRO A 69 13.60 -14.39 -2.18
CA PRO A 69 14.99 -14.68 -2.55
C PRO A 69 16.04 -13.93 -1.71
N ASN A 70 15.70 -12.72 -1.24
CA ASN A 70 16.66 -11.88 -0.52
C ASN A 70 16.65 -12.10 1.01
N SER A 71 15.56 -12.57 1.58
CA SER A 71 15.42 -12.68 3.04
C SER A 71 14.96 -14.06 3.53
N GLY A 72 14.54 -14.96 2.63
CA GLY A 72 13.92 -16.24 2.99
C GLY A 72 12.55 -16.10 3.66
N LYS A 73 12.03 -14.88 3.82
CA LYS A 73 10.74 -14.63 4.51
C LYS A 73 9.58 -14.79 3.54
N ILE A 74 8.60 -15.59 3.94
CA ILE A 74 7.30 -15.68 3.30
C ILE A 74 6.42 -14.59 3.91
N VAL A 75 5.76 -13.81 3.05
CA VAL A 75 4.78 -12.82 3.50
C VAL A 75 3.54 -13.56 3.95
N ASP A 76 3.19 -13.37 5.21
CA ASP A 76 1.98 -13.92 5.80
C ASP A 76 0.94 -12.82 6.01
N ARG A 77 -0.30 -13.23 5.97
CA ARG A 77 -1.45 -12.38 6.33
C ARG A 77 -1.43 -12.00 7.81
N LEU A 78 -0.89 -12.86 8.67
CA LEU A 78 -0.83 -12.65 10.11
C LEU A 78 0.32 -11.74 10.54
N GLU A 79 1.37 -11.67 9.72
CA GLU A 79 2.53 -10.81 9.93
C GLU A 79 2.64 -9.80 8.78
N PRO A 80 1.78 -8.78 8.74
CA PRO A 80 1.83 -7.80 7.67
C PRO A 80 3.17 -7.09 7.67
N THR A 81 3.76 -6.98 6.50
CA THR A 81 4.95 -6.16 6.35
C THR A 81 4.55 -4.71 6.25
N ILE A 82 4.82 -3.98 7.30
CA ILE A 82 4.65 -2.53 7.31
C ILE A 82 5.89 -1.90 6.70
N THR A 83 5.70 -1.18 5.61
CA THR A 83 6.77 -0.46 4.90
C THR A 83 6.56 1.05 4.91
N PHE A 84 5.44 1.51 5.44
CA PHE A 84 5.07 2.92 5.51
C PHE A 84 4.31 3.22 6.81
N VAL A 85 4.25 4.50 7.15
CA VAL A 85 3.46 5.00 8.27
C VAL A 85 2.07 5.39 7.77
N GLY A 86 1.03 5.00 8.51
CA GLY A 86 -0.35 5.36 8.20
C GLY A 86 -1.28 4.15 8.24
N GLY A 87 -1.76 3.71 7.08
CA GLY A 87 -2.84 2.71 7.00
C GLY A 87 -4.21 3.36 7.10
N VAL A 88 -5.23 2.54 7.37
CA VAL A 88 -6.57 3.03 7.64
C VAL A 88 -6.61 3.59 9.05
N GLN A 89 -6.93 4.87 9.17
CA GLN A 89 -7.02 5.58 10.44
C GLN A 89 -8.45 6.07 10.67
N PRO A 90 -8.96 5.99 11.91
CA PRO A 90 -10.28 6.52 12.23
C PRO A 90 -10.23 8.04 12.21
N ALA A 91 -11.25 8.65 11.63
CA ALA A 91 -11.56 10.07 11.75
C ALA A 91 -12.79 10.25 12.64
N ARG A 92 -13.16 11.48 12.95
CA ARG A 92 -14.34 11.77 13.79
C ARG A 92 -15.65 11.23 13.20
N ASP A 93 -15.73 11.15 11.88
CA ASP A 93 -16.95 10.82 11.12
C ASP A 93 -16.73 9.68 10.10
N GLY A 94 -15.78 8.81 10.35
CA GLY A 94 -15.49 7.65 9.50
C GLY A 94 -14.02 7.30 9.49
N TYR A 95 -13.47 6.98 8.33
CA TYR A 95 -12.09 6.53 8.18
C TYR A 95 -11.38 7.27 7.04
N VAL A 96 -10.06 7.39 7.17
CA VAL A 96 -9.15 7.89 6.14
C VAL A 96 -8.03 6.88 5.92
N GLN A 97 -7.55 6.77 4.68
CA GLN A 97 -6.33 6.05 4.35
C GLN A 97 -5.17 7.05 4.30
N ILE A 98 -4.10 6.78 5.02
CA ILE A 98 -2.86 7.56 5.03
C ILE A 98 -1.72 6.68 4.55
N VAL A 99 -0.84 7.20 3.67
CA VAL A 99 0.32 6.46 3.15
C VAL A 99 1.54 7.37 3.13
N CYS A 100 2.28 7.43 4.24
CA CYS A 100 3.53 8.19 4.32
C CYS A 100 4.72 7.25 4.07
N LEU A 101 5.29 7.32 2.87
CA LEU A 101 6.45 6.55 2.45
C LEU A 101 7.76 7.32 2.65
N GLU A 102 7.71 8.63 2.53
CA GLU A 102 8.87 9.49 2.52
C GLU A 102 8.90 10.46 3.70
N GLN A 103 10.08 10.94 4.05
CA GLN A 103 10.28 11.81 5.20
C GLN A 103 9.47 13.11 5.10
N HIS A 104 9.46 13.75 3.94
CA HIS A 104 8.71 14.99 3.74
C HIS A 104 7.19 14.82 3.90
N GLN A 105 6.66 13.61 3.59
CA GLN A 105 5.23 13.30 3.78
C GLN A 105 4.90 13.17 5.27
N TRP A 106 5.82 12.59 6.06
CA TRP A 106 5.70 12.56 7.51
C TRP A 106 5.72 13.97 8.11
N GLU A 107 6.66 14.82 7.71
CA GLU A 107 6.75 16.20 8.17
C GLU A 107 5.49 17.02 7.83
N SER A 108 4.91 16.76 6.66
CA SER A 108 3.63 17.34 6.27
C SER A 108 2.46 16.81 7.11
N LEU A 109 2.46 15.53 7.43
CA LEU A 109 1.47 14.91 8.33
C LEU A 109 1.57 15.48 9.75
N VAL A 110 2.79 15.69 10.27
CA VAL A 110 3.01 16.36 11.56
C VAL A 110 2.35 17.74 11.59
N LYS A 111 2.55 18.55 10.55
CA LYS A 111 1.93 19.87 10.42
C LYS A 111 0.41 19.77 10.32
N LEU A 112 -0.10 18.84 9.52
CA LEU A 112 -1.54 18.61 9.36
C LEU A 112 -2.23 18.33 10.70
N LEU A 113 -1.57 17.57 11.58
CA LEU A 113 -2.12 17.16 12.87
C LEU A 113 -1.82 18.17 14.01
N GLY A 114 -1.23 19.34 13.70
CA GLY A 114 -0.96 20.39 14.68
C GLY A 114 0.28 20.14 15.53
N GLU A 115 1.26 19.44 14.98
CA GLU A 115 2.59 19.22 15.58
C GLU A 115 2.54 18.57 16.98
N PRO A 116 1.89 17.42 17.16
CA PRO A 116 1.82 16.76 18.46
C PRO A 116 3.23 16.40 18.97
N ASP A 117 3.52 16.60 20.24
CA ASP A 117 4.85 16.40 20.84
C ASP A 117 5.46 15.03 20.55
N TRP A 118 4.64 13.96 20.56
CA TRP A 118 5.11 12.62 20.27
C TRP A 118 5.63 12.44 18.83
N MET A 119 5.08 13.19 17.86
CA MET A 119 5.52 13.14 16.45
C MET A 119 6.85 13.87 16.25
N LEU A 120 7.23 14.76 17.15
CA LEU A 120 8.49 15.52 17.13
C LEU A 120 9.62 14.79 17.87
N SER A 121 9.34 13.65 18.48
CA SER A 121 10.33 12.85 19.20
C SER A 121 11.47 12.38 18.29
N THR A 122 12.70 12.48 18.78
CA THR A 122 13.90 11.97 18.10
C THR A 122 13.85 10.46 17.87
N ASP A 123 13.10 9.72 18.69
CA ASP A 123 12.91 8.28 18.57
C ASP A 123 12.04 7.87 17.37
N LEU A 124 11.40 8.84 16.73
CA LEU A 124 10.57 8.68 15.53
C LEU A 124 11.10 9.50 14.35
N ALA A 125 12.34 9.97 14.42
CA ALA A 125 12.92 10.87 13.42
C ALA A 125 13.01 10.26 12.02
N THR A 126 13.26 8.95 11.92
CA THR A 126 13.39 8.27 10.62
C THR A 126 12.22 7.32 10.36
N GLN A 127 11.98 7.02 9.07
CA GLN A 127 10.97 6.05 8.68
C GLN A 127 11.23 4.66 9.30
N ALA A 128 12.49 4.21 9.33
CA ALA A 128 12.85 2.93 9.90
C ALA A 128 12.46 2.84 11.39
N MET A 129 12.68 3.91 12.16
CA MET A 129 12.29 3.98 13.57
C MET A 129 10.76 3.91 13.73
N ARG A 130 10.02 4.65 12.91
CA ARG A 130 8.55 4.64 12.93
C ARG A 130 7.97 3.28 12.56
N VAL A 131 8.53 2.64 11.53
CA VAL A 131 8.11 1.30 11.09
C VAL A 131 8.42 0.24 12.13
N SER A 132 9.57 0.31 12.82
CA SER A 132 9.92 -0.66 13.88
C SER A 132 8.98 -0.56 15.10
N ARG A 133 8.31 0.58 15.28
CA ARG A 133 7.34 0.86 16.36
C ARG A 133 5.94 1.11 15.81
N TRP A 134 5.61 0.49 14.67
CA TRP A 134 4.40 0.82 13.91
C TRP A 134 3.10 0.68 14.71
N GLU A 135 3.00 -0.30 15.62
CA GLU A 135 1.81 -0.49 16.46
C GLU A 135 1.56 0.71 17.37
N GLU A 136 2.60 1.16 18.03
CA GLU A 136 2.54 2.35 18.89
C GLU A 136 2.24 3.62 18.08
N VAL A 137 2.92 3.79 16.95
CA VAL A 137 2.70 4.94 16.05
C VAL A 137 1.28 4.92 15.50
N ALA A 138 0.75 3.75 15.12
CA ALA A 138 -0.62 3.62 14.62
C ALA A 138 -1.66 3.97 15.70
N ASP A 139 -1.44 3.54 16.93
CA ASP A 139 -2.34 3.86 18.06
C ASP A 139 -2.34 5.36 18.39
N LEU A 140 -1.17 5.98 18.44
CA LEU A 140 -1.03 7.42 18.66
C LEU A 140 -1.64 8.21 17.49
N LEU A 141 -1.37 7.81 16.27
CA LEU A 141 -1.93 8.44 15.07
C LEU A 141 -3.46 8.35 15.05
N SER A 142 -4.01 7.21 15.44
CA SER A 142 -5.45 7.00 15.59
C SER A 142 -6.11 7.99 16.57
N LYS A 143 -5.43 8.31 17.66
CA LYS A 143 -5.90 9.29 18.65
C LYS A 143 -5.91 10.72 18.08
N GLU A 144 -4.92 11.05 17.27
CA GLU A 144 -4.82 12.36 16.62
C GLU A 144 -5.88 12.51 15.52
N THR A 145 -5.97 11.56 14.60
CA THR A 145 -6.87 11.66 13.45
C THR A 145 -8.35 11.70 13.84
N LYS A 146 -8.75 11.04 14.94
CA LYS A 146 -10.11 11.11 15.49
C LYS A 146 -10.57 12.51 15.87
N LYS A 147 -9.67 13.46 16.09
CA LYS A 147 -10.01 14.85 16.41
C LYS A 147 -10.63 15.58 15.23
N TYR A 148 -10.39 15.12 14.01
CA TYR A 148 -10.74 15.81 12.78
C TYR A 148 -11.78 15.04 11.96
N ALA A 149 -12.60 15.77 11.19
CA ALA A 149 -13.47 15.16 10.19
C ALA A 149 -12.66 14.66 8.99
N LYS A 150 -13.10 13.57 8.35
CA LYS A 150 -12.41 12.98 7.19
C LYS A 150 -12.22 13.96 6.03
N GLU A 151 -13.22 14.82 5.79
CA GLU A 151 -13.13 15.83 4.74
C GLU A 151 -12.09 16.92 5.06
N HIS A 152 -11.97 17.31 6.32
CA HIS A 152 -10.92 18.25 6.77
C HIS A 152 -9.53 17.65 6.55
N LEU A 153 -9.32 16.41 7.04
CA LEU A 153 -8.05 15.69 6.85
C LEU A 153 -7.69 15.56 5.37
N PHE A 154 -8.66 15.30 4.53
CA PHE A 154 -8.43 15.17 3.09
C PHE A 154 -8.02 16.50 2.46
N ARG A 155 -8.80 17.57 2.67
CA ARG A 155 -8.54 18.87 2.03
C ARG A 155 -7.23 19.52 2.48
N GLU A 156 -7.02 19.59 3.79
CA GLU A 156 -5.79 20.15 4.35
C GLU A 156 -4.58 19.23 4.04
N GLY A 157 -4.79 17.92 4.08
CA GLY A 157 -3.76 16.95 3.69
C GLY A 157 -3.33 17.11 2.24
N GLN A 158 -4.27 17.29 1.31
CA GLN A 158 -3.96 17.57 -0.10
C GLN A 158 -3.17 18.89 -0.26
N ALA A 159 -3.55 19.94 0.45
CA ALA A 159 -2.86 21.23 0.43
C ALA A 159 -1.40 21.09 0.92
N LEU A 160 -1.17 20.26 1.91
CA LEU A 160 0.16 19.96 2.48
C LEU A 160 0.90 18.82 1.76
N LYS A 161 0.32 18.25 0.69
CA LYS A 161 0.88 17.12 -0.08
C LYS A 161 1.06 15.85 0.77
N VAL A 162 0.18 15.63 1.74
CA VAL A 162 0.08 14.36 2.48
C VAL A 162 -0.72 13.39 1.62
N PRO A 163 -0.23 12.17 1.36
CA PRO A 163 -1.01 11.13 0.69
C PRO A 163 -2.12 10.59 1.62
N ILE A 164 -3.26 11.25 1.60
CA ILE A 164 -4.43 10.94 2.43
C ILE A 164 -5.69 10.96 1.58
N ALA A 165 -6.60 10.03 1.83
CA ALA A 165 -7.89 9.97 1.16
C ALA A 165 -8.99 9.49 2.13
N PRO A 166 -10.23 9.99 2.01
CA PRO A 166 -11.35 9.48 2.79
C PRO A 166 -11.76 8.09 2.29
N ILE A 167 -12.13 7.21 3.22
CA ILE A 167 -12.80 5.97 2.86
C ILE A 167 -14.28 6.28 2.67
N LEU A 168 -14.74 6.04 1.45
CA LEU A 168 -16.15 6.21 1.07
C LEU A 168 -16.92 4.96 1.47
N THR A 169 -18.09 5.15 2.07
CA THR A 169 -19.04 4.10 2.46
C THR A 169 -20.26 4.18 1.58
#